data_111d411a324c44e33bff69aeccb493a2
#
_entry.id   111d411a324c44e33bff69aeccb493a2
#
_cell.length_a   1.000
_cell.length_b   1.000
_cell.length_c   1.000
_cell.angle_alpha   90.00
_cell.angle_beta   90.00
_cell.angle_gamma   90.00
#
_symmetry.space_group_name_H-M   'P 1'
#
loop_
_entity.id
_entity.type
_entity.pdbx_description
1 polymer ?
#
loop_
_entity_poly.entity_id
_entity_poly.type
_entity_poly.pdbx_seq_one_letter_code
_entity_poly.pdbx_strand_id
1 'polypeptide(L)'
;MHLFKKIIFTFLFFIFHFSLNGAYPFLFLQRPYPKERDKTFKEEQKRVVQEIVTLIKGQANYKEVYEHARNWRRQLAIQQKVSKKGFFGISREMTDYPLVSSLNVLGGGDFLDKLDLLLEKGEYVKGIPELGLAGGLAKKYQISAPLNGETIPLTQILRIEEPLDHLGINYSIYFGQERERRYIWIHTSSLQLLTIFSNLEKLFRDILEEHDEEKALQLIARFHWWFCQATPCSRGSASIGEVLAQSFMVFKNLNFSRKENSHIDLHILSEDNVEVFVKIYKEFYGFEA
;
A
#
# COMPACT_ATOMS: atom_id res chain seq x y z
N MET A 1 -42.63 -12.22 -26.84
CA MET A 1 -41.37 -12.97 -26.70
C MET A 1 -40.09 -12.11 -26.78
N HIS A 2 -40.08 -11.02 -27.55
CA HIS A 2 -38.90 -10.14 -27.69
C HIS A 2 -38.67 -9.22 -26.46
N LEU A 3 -39.70 -8.80 -25.76
CA LEU A 3 -39.59 -7.92 -24.58
C LEU A 3 -38.99 -8.64 -23.37
N PHE A 4 -39.33 -9.92 -23.18
CA PHE A 4 -38.83 -10.75 -22.08
C PHE A 4 -37.32 -11.04 -22.23
N LYS A 5 -36.82 -11.24 -23.47
CA LYS A 5 -35.40 -11.43 -23.70
C LYS A 5 -34.54 -10.17 -23.41
N LYS A 6 -35.08 -8.98 -23.70
CA LYS A 6 -34.41 -7.70 -23.39
C LYS A 6 -34.29 -7.46 -21.88
N ILE A 7 -35.34 -7.78 -21.13
CA ILE A 7 -35.37 -7.58 -19.66
C ILE A 7 -34.40 -8.55 -18.98
N ILE A 8 -34.36 -9.82 -19.38
CA ILE A 8 -33.42 -10.80 -18.84
C ILE A 8 -31.95 -10.42 -19.17
N PHE A 9 -31.69 -9.92 -20.37
CA PHE A 9 -30.34 -9.49 -20.77
C PHE A 9 -29.88 -8.24 -20.01
N THR A 10 -30.78 -7.28 -19.76
CA THR A 10 -30.49 -6.07 -18.98
C THR A 10 -30.32 -6.42 -17.48
N PHE A 11 -31.10 -7.36 -16.96
CA PHE A 11 -30.99 -7.80 -15.56
C PHE A 11 -29.71 -8.63 -15.32
N LEU A 12 -29.35 -9.52 -16.25
CA LEU A 12 -28.07 -10.24 -16.24
C LEU A 12 -26.87 -9.28 -16.39
N PHE A 13 -26.98 -8.25 -17.23
CA PHE A 13 -25.92 -7.24 -17.36
C PHE A 13 -25.77 -6.40 -16.09
N PHE A 14 -26.87 -6.09 -15.38
CA PHE A 14 -26.84 -5.39 -14.10
C PHE A 14 -26.27 -6.27 -12.98
N ILE A 15 -26.63 -7.55 -12.91
CA ILE A 15 -26.09 -8.51 -11.92
C ILE A 15 -24.59 -8.75 -12.20
N PHE A 16 -24.20 -8.90 -13.47
CA PHE A 16 -22.80 -9.06 -13.86
C PHE A 16 -21.96 -7.80 -13.57
N HIS A 17 -22.53 -6.60 -13.80
CA HIS A 17 -21.83 -5.34 -13.48
C HIS A 17 -21.70 -5.12 -11.97
N PHE A 18 -22.67 -5.57 -11.17
CA PHE A 18 -22.58 -5.51 -9.70
C PHE A 18 -21.64 -6.55 -9.14
N SER A 19 -21.59 -7.77 -9.70
CA SER A 19 -20.67 -8.82 -9.28
C SER A 19 -19.22 -8.50 -9.65
N LEU A 20 -18.95 -7.93 -10.83
CA LEU A 20 -17.61 -7.51 -11.25
C LEU A 20 -17.07 -6.27 -10.48
N ASN A 21 -17.98 -5.38 -10.02
CA ASN A 21 -17.57 -4.22 -9.22
C ASN A 21 -17.43 -4.54 -7.72
N GLY A 22 -17.95 -5.66 -7.25
CA GLY A 22 -17.88 -6.07 -5.85
C GLY A 22 -16.73 -7.02 -5.52
N ALA A 23 -16.21 -7.76 -6.51
CA ALA A 23 -15.30 -8.87 -6.25
C ALA A 23 -13.80 -8.47 -6.13
N TYR A 24 -13.35 -7.38 -6.81
CA TYR A 24 -11.94 -6.98 -6.79
C TYR A 24 -11.82 -5.46 -6.81
N PRO A 25 -11.53 -4.81 -5.67
CA PRO A 25 -11.18 -3.40 -5.67
C PRO A 25 -9.79 -3.20 -6.29
N PHE A 26 -9.72 -3.09 -7.62
CA PHE A 26 -8.50 -2.63 -8.28
C PHE A 26 -8.18 -1.21 -7.81
N LEU A 27 -7.11 -1.07 -7.07
CA LEU A 27 -6.59 0.22 -6.65
C LEU A 27 -5.66 0.75 -7.75
N PHE A 28 -6.18 1.63 -8.58
CA PHE A 28 -5.30 2.43 -9.45
C PHE A 28 -4.58 3.46 -8.57
N LEU A 29 -3.25 3.45 -8.58
CA LEU A 29 -2.47 4.55 -8.04
C LEU A 29 -2.87 5.82 -8.78
N GLN A 30 -3.26 6.84 -8.03
CA GLN A 30 -3.88 8.02 -8.61
C GLN A 30 -2.87 8.85 -9.41
N ARG A 31 -3.37 9.50 -10.47
CA ARG A 31 -2.69 10.61 -11.13
C ARG A 31 -2.30 11.67 -10.09
N PRO A 32 -1.22 12.43 -10.33
CA PRO A 32 -0.81 13.51 -9.43
C PRO A 32 -1.99 14.42 -9.13
N TYR A 33 -2.15 14.75 -7.86
CA TYR A 33 -3.22 15.64 -7.41
C TYR A 33 -3.04 17.05 -8.04
N PRO A 34 -4.12 17.75 -8.33
CA PRO A 34 -4.03 19.17 -8.62
C PRO A 34 -3.24 19.89 -7.50
N LYS A 35 -2.39 20.87 -7.86
CA LYS A 35 -1.51 21.59 -6.91
C LYS A 35 -2.21 22.10 -5.63
N GLU A 36 -3.46 22.56 -5.76
CA GLU A 36 -4.28 23.01 -4.61
C GLU A 36 -4.62 21.87 -3.63
N ARG A 37 -4.93 20.69 -4.15
CA ARG A 37 -5.18 19.51 -3.30
C ARG A 37 -3.91 19.03 -2.60
N ASP A 38 -2.76 19.17 -3.25
CA ASP A 38 -1.48 18.81 -2.66
C ASP A 38 -1.14 19.73 -1.48
N LYS A 39 -1.36 21.04 -1.61
CA LYS A 39 -1.17 21.99 -0.50
C LYS A 39 -2.05 21.64 0.71
N THR A 40 -3.34 21.47 0.49
CA THR A 40 -4.28 21.07 1.57
C THR A 40 -3.88 19.74 2.19
N PHE A 41 -3.42 18.78 1.38
CA PHE A 41 -2.95 17.49 1.88
C PHE A 41 -1.75 17.66 2.80
N LYS A 42 -0.75 18.44 2.40
CA LYS A 42 0.47 18.70 3.20
C LYS A 42 0.15 19.43 4.52
N GLU A 43 -0.77 20.40 4.49
CA GLU A 43 -1.22 21.11 5.70
C GLU A 43 -1.92 20.17 6.67
N GLU A 44 -2.85 19.36 6.19
CA GLU A 44 -3.57 18.38 6.98
C GLU A 44 -2.63 17.27 7.51
N GLN A 45 -1.64 16.86 6.72
CA GLN A 45 -0.61 15.93 7.16
C GLN A 45 0.19 16.48 8.35
N LYS A 46 0.63 17.73 8.28
CA LYS A 46 1.33 18.39 9.40
C LYS A 46 0.46 18.47 10.64
N ARG A 47 -0.83 18.81 10.49
CA ARG A 47 -1.78 18.90 11.61
C ARG A 47 -1.92 17.56 12.30
N VAL A 48 -2.19 16.48 11.56
CA VAL A 48 -2.41 15.15 12.15
C VAL A 48 -1.14 14.57 12.77
N VAL A 49 0.04 14.87 12.23
CA VAL A 49 1.32 14.51 12.85
C VAL A 49 1.40 15.09 14.27
N GLN A 50 1.06 16.37 14.46
CA GLN A 50 1.07 16.99 15.81
C GLN A 50 0.00 16.42 16.74
N GLU A 51 -1.18 16.10 16.22
CA GLU A 51 -2.23 15.43 17.00
C GLU A 51 -1.78 14.04 17.48
N ILE A 52 -1.15 13.25 16.61
CA ILE A 52 -0.59 11.93 16.96
C ILE A 52 0.51 12.08 18.00
N VAL A 53 1.42 13.04 17.86
CA VAL A 53 2.45 13.32 18.88
C VAL A 53 1.82 13.64 20.23
N THR A 54 0.72 14.41 20.24
CA THR A 54 -0.03 14.72 21.45
C THR A 54 -0.65 13.47 22.08
N LEU A 55 -1.23 12.58 21.27
CA LEU A 55 -1.75 11.29 21.73
C LEU A 55 -0.64 10.43 22.36
N ILE A 56 0.52 10.33 21.68
CA ILE A 56 1.67 9.56 22.19
C ILE A 56 2.15 10.12 23.54
N LYS A 57 2.29 11.45 23.66
CA LYS A 57 2.65 12.11 24.92
C LYS A 57 1.60 11.88 26.02
N GLY A 58 0.34 11.73 25.66
CA GLY A 58 -0.76 11.35 26.52
C GLY A 58 -0.85 9.83 26.82
N GLN A 59 0.18 9.06 26.46
CA GLN A 59 0.27 7.60 26.67
C GLN A 59 -0.78 6.77 25.92
N ALA A 60 -1.28 7.27 24.79
CA ALA A 60 -2.13 6.49 23.90
C ALA A 60 -1.40 5.23 23.40
N ASN A 61 -2.12 4.12 23.31
CA ASN A 61 -1.58 2.88 22.76
C ASN A 61 -1.53 2.90 21.22
N TYR A 62 -0.88 1.88 20.63
CA TYR A 62 -0.73 1.78 19.18
C TYR A 62 -2.07 1.80 18.42
N LYS A 63 -3.09 1.11 18.94
CA LYS A 63 -4.40 1.02 18.33
C LYS A 63 -5.08 2.40 18.24
N GLU A 64 -5.02 3.19 19.31
CA GLU A 64 -5.59 4.54 19.35
C GLU A 64 -4.90 5.47 18.35
N VAL A 65 -3.56 5.43 18.29
CA VAL A 65 -2.74 6.20 17.36
C VAL A 65 -3.06 5.80 15.91
N TYR A 66 -3.12 4.51 15.61
CA TYR A 66 -3.46 3.98 14.30
C TYR A 66 -4.88 4.36 13.85
N GLU A 67 -5.87 4.21 14.74
CA GLU A 67 -7.25 4.60 14.46
C GLU A 67 -7.38 6.10 14.17
N HIS A 68 -6.64 6.94 14.90
CA HIS A 68 -6.62 8.38 14.64
C HIS A 68 -6.09 8.69 13.23
N ALA A 69 -4.96 8.10 12.84
CA ALA A 69 -4.38 8.25 11.51
C ALA A 69 -5.32 7.74 10.39
N ARG A 70 -6.01 6.61 10.59
CA ARG A 70 -7.01 6.08 9.67
C ARG A 70 -8.19 7.02 9.48
N ASN A 71 -8.75 7.52 10.59
CA ASN A 71 -9.88 8.43 10.58
C ASN A 71 -9.53 9.73 9.88
N TRP A 72 -8.35 10.30 10.15
CA TRP A 72 -7.84 11.45 9.41
C TRP A 72 -7.85 11.20 7.90
N ARG A 73 -7.25 10.09 7.46
CA ARG A 73 -7.14 9.79 6.02
C ARG A 73 -8.50 9.62 5.35
N ARG A 74 -9.45 9.03 6.07
CA ARG A 74 -10.84 8.87 5.63
C ARG A 74 -11.54 10.23 5.48
N GLN A 75 -11.46 11.08 6.50
CA GLN A 75 -12.08 12.40 6.50
C GLN A 75 -11.50 13.29 5.38
N LEU A 76 -10.19 13.29 5.22
CA LEU A 76 -9.53 14.03 4.15
C LEU A 76 -10.00 13.57 2.75
N ALA A 77 -10.16 12.27 2.53
CA ALA A 77 -10.66 11.76 1.26
C ALA A 77 -12.12 12.20 0.97
N ILE A 78 -12.93 12.30 2.01
CA ILE A 78 -14.32 12.79 1.92
C ILE A 78 -14.31 14.28 1.57
N GLN A 79 -13.54 15.09 2.29
CA GLN A 79 -13.42 16.55 2.08
C GLN A 79 -12.91 16.88 0.68
N GLN A 80 -11.89 16.16 0.21
CA GLN A 80 -11.31 16.34 -1.11
C GLN A 80 -12.16 15.75 -2.24
N LYS A 81 -13.30 15.13 -1.93
CA LYS A 81 -14.20 14.47 -2.90
C LYS A 81 -13.45 13.49 -3.81
N VAL A 82 -12.48 12.77 -3.23
CA VAL A 82 -11.67 11.81 -3.98
C VAL A 82 -12.56 10.67 -4.50
N SER A 83 -12.29 10.22 -5.72
CA SER A 83 -12.92 9.01 -6.28
C SER A 83 -12.73 7.83 -5.33
N LYS A 84 -13.79 7.02 -5.13
CA LYS A 84 -13.78 5.87 -4.21
C LYS A 84 -13.44 6.25 -2.75
N LYS A 85 -13.82 7.46 -2.30
CA LYS A 85 -13.57 7.99 -0.95
C LYS A 85 -14.00 7.04 0.18
N GLY A 86 -15.03 6.25 -0.02
CA GLY A 86 -15.54 5.29 0.96
C GLY A 86 -14.58 4.15 1.32
N PHE A 87 -13.51 3.93 0.55
CA PHE A 87 -12.52 2.88 0.81
C PHE A 87 -11.27 3.36 1.56
N PHE A 88 -11.09 4.68 1.73
CA PHE A 88 -9.93 5.22 2.44
C PHE A 88 -10.03 4.96 3.95
N GLY A 89 -8.96 4.47 4.54
CA GLY A 89 -8.88 4.16 5.96
C GLY A 89 -9.78 2.99 6.42
N ILE A 90 -10.37 2.23 5.49
CA ILE A 90 -11.11 1.01 5.85
C ILE A 90 -10.11 -0.12 6.10
N SER A 91 -10.19 -0.73 7.29
CA SER A 91 -9.35 -1.88 7.64
C SER A 91 -9.65 -3.09 6.75
N ARG A 92 -8.60 -3.85 6.45
CA ARG A 92 -8.67 -5.10 5.68
C ARG A 92 -8.78 -6.35 6.55
N GLU A 93 -8.71 -6.21 7.87
CA GLU A 93 -8.78 -7.35 8.81
C GLU A 93 -10.04 -8.21 8.66
N MET A 94 -11.11 -7.61 8.12
CA MET A 94 -12.42 -8.24 7.95
C MET A 94 -12.71 -8.66 6.50
N THR A 95 -11.72 -8.65 5.62
CA THR A 95 -11.92 -8.93 4.19
C THR A 95 -11.13 -10.15 3.74
N ASP A 96 -11.81 -11.14 3.15
CA ASP A 96 -11.18 -12.36 2.60
C ASP A 96 -10.63 -12.15 1.18
N TYR A 97 -10.79 -10.96 0.61
CA TYR A 97 -10.38 -10.67 -0.75
C TYR A 97 -8.96 -10.13 -0.82
N PRO A 98 -8.14 -10.60 -1.80
CA PRO A 98 -6.84 -10.03 -2.04
C PRO A 98 -6.96 -8.57 -2.46
N LEU A 99 -6.15 -7.70 -1.86
CA LEU A 99 -6.03 -6.33 -2.31
C LEU A 99 -5.00 -6.27 -3.44
N VAL A 100 -5.41 -5.69 -4.56
CA VAL A 100 -4.58 -5.58 -5.77
C VAL A 100 -4.38 -4.12 -6.15
N SER A 101 -3.16 -3.77 -6.49
CA SER A 101 -2.81 -2.46 -7.06
C SER A 101 -2.13 -2.65 -8.40
N SER A 102 -2.38 -1.76 -9.33
CA SER A 102 -1.58 -1.63 -10.56
C SER A 102 -0.76 -0.36 -10.52
N LEU A 103 0.44 -0.42 -11.08
CA LEU A 103 1.32 0.72 -11.18
C LEU A 103 0.92 1.59 -12.38
N ASN A 104 0.41 2.77 -12.11
CA ASN A 104 0.31 3.87 -13.08
C ASN A 104 1.38 4.90 -12.73
N VAL A 105 2.66 4.53 -12.80
CA VAL A 105 3.75 5.45 -12.49
C VAL A 105 4.01 6.33 -13.69
N LEU A 106 3.83 7.62 -13.48
CA LEU A 106 4.35 8.66 -14.34
C LEU A 106 5.82 8.90 -13.95
N GLY A 107 6.72 8.33 -14.73
CA GLY A 107 8.13 8.62 -14.68
C GLY A 107 8.92 7.90 -13.59
N GLY A 108 9.80 7.01 -13.96
CA GLY A 108 10.73 6.36 -13.05
C GLY A 108 11.37 5.13 -13.66
N GLY A 109 12.22 5.33 -14.67
CA GLY A 109 13.02 4.23 -15.24
C GLY A 109 13.69 3.41 -14.16
N ASP A 110 14.36 4.06 -13.23
CA ASP A 110 15.10 3.42 -12.12
C ASP A 110 14.22 2.54 -11.22
N PHE A 111 12.97 2.94 -10.98
CA PHE A 111 12.04 2.14 -10.18
C PHE A 111 11.59 0.87 -10.92
N LEU A 112 11.27 0.98 -12.20
CA LEU A 112 10.89 -0.17 -13.02
C LEU A 112 12.06 -1.15 -13.17
N ASP A 113 13.28 -0.65 -13.32
CA ASP A 113 14.48 -1.48 -13.40
C ASP A 113 14.71 -2.24 -12.08
N LYS A 114 14.46 -1.61 -10.94
CA LYS A 114 14.48 -2.30 -9.63
C LYS A 114 13.42 -3.40 -9.54
N LEU A 115 12.20 -3.17 -10.04
CA LEU A 115 11.16 -4.20 -10.08
C LEU A 115 11.55 -5.36 -11.00
N ASP A 116 12.14 -5.06 -12.16
CA ASP A 116 12.63 -6.09 -13.08
C ASP A 116 13.72 -6.95 -12.44
N LEU A 117 14.68 -6.35 -11.73
CA LEU A 117 15.71 -7.08 -10.99
C LEU A 117 15.14 -7.98 -9.89
N LEU A 118 14.09 -7.56 -9.19
CA LEU A 118 13.39 -8.43 -8.25
C LEU A 118 12.71 -9.60 -8.97
N LEU A 119 12.04 -9.32 -10.08
CA LEU A 119 11.35 -10.32 -10.86
C LEU A 119 12.32 -11.32 -11.52
N GLU A 120 13.58 -10.97 -11.79
CA GLU A 120 14.59 -11.94 -12.24
C GLU A 120 14.77 -13.09 -11.24
N LYS A 121 14.65 -12.80 -9.94
CA LYS A 121 14.70 -13.82 -8.87
C LYS A 121 13.40 -14.65 -8.77
N GLY A 122 12.34 -14.24 -9.46
CA GLY A 122 11.02 -14.84 -9.39
C GLY A 122 10.82 -15.99 -10.36
N GLU A 123 9.61 -16.52 -10.36
CA GLU A 123 9.17 -17.64 -11.19
C GLU A 123 8.14 -17.23 -12.24
N TYR A 124 8.05 -17.98 -13.33
CA TYR A 124 6.94 -17.86 -14.26
C TYR A 124 5.74 -18.65 -13.77
N VAL A 125 4.58 -17.99 -13.75
CA VAL A 125 3.30 -18.62 -13.34
C VAL A 125 2.30 -18.52 -14.47
N LYS A 126 1.51 -19.57 -14.65
CA LYS A 126 0.41 -19.59 -15.60
C LYS A 126 -0.87 -19.15 -14.91
N GLY A 127 -1.44 -18.02 -15.36
CA GLY A 127 -2.56 -17.40 -14.69
C GLY A 127 -2.18 -16.80 -13.34
N ILE A 128 -3.17 -16.29 -12.63
CA ILE A 128 -3.05 -15.78 -11.25
C ILE A 128 -4.25 -16.31 -10.47
N PRO A 129 -4.16 -17.51 -9.91
CA PRO A 129 -5.29 -18.18 -9.25
C PRO A 129 -5.88 -17.35 -8.11
N GLU A 130 -5.05 -16.62 -7.37
CA GLU A 130 -5.47 -15.74 -6.27
C GLU A 130 -6.45 -14.65 -6.74
N LEU A 131 -6.43 -14.33 -8.03
CA LEU A 131 -7.32 -13.35 -8.66
C LEU A 131 -8.41 -14.00 -9.52
N GLY A 132 -8.49 -15.33 -9.55
CA GLY A 132 -9.39 -16.05 -10.43
C GLY A 132 -9.04 -15.90 -11.91
N LEU A 133 -7.80 -15.51 -12.24
CA LEU A 133 -7.34 -15.34 -13.62
C LEU A 133 -6.73 -16.65 -14.12
N ALA A 134 -7.29 -17.19 -15.19
CA ALA A 134 -6.80 -18.38 -15.88
C ALA A 134 -6.08 -17.99 -17.18
N GLY A 135 -5.17 -18.85 -17.65
CA GLY A 135 -4.43 -18.58 -18.89
C GLY A 135 -3.38 -17.50 -18.75
N GLY A 136 -2.72 -17.16 -19.87
CA GLY A 136 -1.65 -16.18 -19.90
C GLY A 136 -0.41 -16.56 -19.08
N LEU A 137 0.61 -15.72 -19.13
CA LEU A 137 1.88 -15.89 -18.44
C LEU A 137 2.20 -14.63 -17.65
N ALA A 138 2.62 -14.79 -16.41
CA ALA A 138 3.14 -13.72 -15.57
C ALA A 138 4.48 -14.13 -14.95
N LYS A 139 5.36 -13.15 -14.75
CA LYS A 139 6.55 -13.31 -13.90
C LYS A 139 6.17 -12.85 -12.50
N LYS A 140 6.41 -13.68 -11.49
CA LYS A 140 5.98 -13.46 -10.09
C LYS A 140 7.16 -13.49 -9.15
N TYR A 141 7.21 -12.55 -8.22
CA TYR A 141 8.13 -12.53 -7.10
C TYR A 141 7.39 -12.31 -5.79
N GLN A 142 7.66 -13.14 -4.77
CA GLN A 142 7.07 -13.04 -3.44
C GLN A 142 8.03 -12.37 -2.49
N ILE A 143 7.69 -11.19 -2.01
CA ILE A 143 8.38 -10.58 -0.86
C ILE A 143 7.95 -11.33 0.40
N SER A 144 8.91 -11.73 1.20
CA SER A 144 8.68 -12.41 2.48
C SER A 144 9.69 -11.93 3.51
N ALA A 145 9.30 -11.93 4.78
CA ALA A 145 10.19 -11.52 5.85
C ALA A 145 10.08 -12.44 7.08
N PRO A 146 11.19 -12.63 7.82
CA PRO A 146 11.17 -13.39 9.06
C PRO A 146 10.45 -12.60 10.16
N LEU A 147 9.54 -13.27 10.88
CA LEU A 147 8.83 -12.72 12.01
C LEU A 147 8.53 -13.85 13.00
N ASN A 148 8.97 -13.71 14.25
CA ASN A 148 8.77 -14.69 15.32
C ASN A 148 9.21 -16.14 14.98
N GLY A 149 10.29 -16.28 14.19
CA GLY A 149 10.81 -17.58 13.76
C GLY A 149 10.12 -18.18 12.54
N GLU A 150 9.12 -17.52 12.00
CA GLU A 150 8.41 -17.93 10.78
C GLU A 150 8.75 -16.99 9.62
N THR A 151 8.62 -17.46 8.39
CA THR A 151 8.69 -16.63 7.18
C THR A 151 7.28 -16.21 6.78
N ILE A 152 6.98 -14.92 6.92
CA ILE A 152 5.67 -14.36 6.59
C ILE A 152 5.67 -13.90 5.12
N PRO A 153 4.76 -14.45 4.28
CA PRO A 153 4.56 -13.94 2.93
C PRO A 153 3.87 -12.56 3.00
N LEU A 154 4.44 -11.61 2.29
CA LEU A 154 4.00 -10.22 2.24
C LEU A 154 3.42 -9.90 0.85
N THR A 155 3.90 -8.84 0.23
CA THR A 155 3.45 -8.40 -1.09
C THR A 155 4.02 -9.29 -2.20
N GLN A 156 3.18 -9.66 -3.16
CA GLN A 156 3.61 -10.27 -4.41
C GLN A 156 3.71 -9.20 -5.49
N ILE A 157 4.78 -9.25 -6.26
CA ILE A 157 5.00 -8.42 -7.44
C ILE A 157 4.82 -9.31 -8.66
N LEU A 158 3.99 -8.88 -9.61
CA LEU A 158 3.78 -9.59 -10.85
C LEU A 158 4.03 -8.66 -12.03
N ARG A 159 4.65 -9.20 -13.08
CA ARG A 159 4.70 -8.58 -14.40
C ARG A 159 3.96 -9.48 -15.38
N ILE A 160 2.95 -8.92 -16.04
CA ILE A 160 2.16 -9.63 -17.03
C ILE A 160 2.96 -9.71 -18.32
N GLU A 161 3.29 -10.94 -18.76
CA GLU A 161 4.03 -11.22 -19.98
C GLU A 161 3.10 -11.54 -21.15
N GLU A 162 2.03 -12.27 -20.87
CA GLU A 162 1.00 -12.62 -21.82
C GLU A 162 -0.38 -12.23 -21.28
N PRO A 163 -1.36 -11.96 -22.17
CA PRO A 163 -2.72 -11.62 -21.73
C PRO A 163 -3.29 -12.66 -20.79
N LEU A 164 -3.85 -12.19 -19.68
CA LEU A 164 -4.58 -13.00 -18.72
C LEU A 164 -6.05 -12.98 -19.06
N ASP A 165 -6.71 -14.15 -19.03
CA ASP A 165 -8.12 -14.28 -19.32
C ASP A 165 -8.92 -14.54 -18.04
N HIS A 166 -10.02 -13.86 -17.89
CA HIS A 166 -11.03 -14.13 -16.88
C HIS A 166 -12.41 -14.19 -17.52
N LEU A 167 -13.03 -15.37 -17.53
CA LEU A 167 -14.36 -15.59 -18.13
C LEU A 167 -14.49 -15.02 -19.56
N GLY A 168 -13.43 -15.12 -20.38
CA GLY A 168 -13.39 -14.59 -21.74
C GLY A 168 -13.14 -13.08 -21.84
N ILE A 169 -12.81 -12.40 -20.75
CA ILE A 169 -12.40 -11.00 -20.77
C ILE A 169 -10.87 -10.94 -20.82
N ASN A 170 -10.34 -10.33 -21.89
CA ASN A 170 -8.91 -10.14 -22.03
C ASN A 170 -8.43 -8.96 -21.17
N TYR A 171 -7.72 -9.24 -20.09
CA TYR A 171 -7.23 -8.23 -19.13
C TYR A 171 -6.12 -7.33 -19.72
N SER A 172 -5.47 -7.72 -20.81
CA SER A 172 -4.48 -6.85 -21.49
C SER A 172 -5.09 -5.53 -21.93
N ILE A 173 -6.40 -5.50 -22.21
CA ILE A 173 -7.15 -4.31 -22.58
C ILE A 173 -7.22 -3.33 -21.41
N TYR A 174 -7.28 -3.83 -20.16
CA TYR A 174 -7.38 -3.01 -18.95
C TYR A 174 -6.02 -2.49 -18.45
N PHE A 175 -4.95 -3.24 -18.69
CA PHE A 175 -3.60 -2.87 -18.23
C PHE A 175 -2.82 -2.06 -19.28
N GLY A 176 -3.32 -1.99 -20.52
CA GLY A 176 -2.70 -1.25 -21.61
C GLY A 176 -1.41 -1.88 -22.13
N GLN A 177 -0.85 -1.28 -23.19
CA GLN A 177 0.41 -1.73 -23.81
C GLN A 177 1.65 -1.07 -23.17
N GLU A 178 1.47 -0.07 -22.32
CA GLU A 178 2.55 0.65 -21.68
C GLU A 178 3.27 -0.27 -20.66
N ARG A 179 4.61 -0.20 -20.63
CA ARG A 179 5.46 -1.03 -19.76
C ARG A 179 4.98 -0.98 -18.28
N GLU A 180 4.67 0.21 -17.79
CA GLU A 180 4.27 0.46 -16.41
C GLU A 180 2.97 -0.25 -16.02
N ARG A 181 2.05 -0.44 -16.96
CA ARG A 181 0.75 -1.07 -16.70
C ARG A 181 0.79 -2.58 -16.60
N ARG A 182 1.95 -3.18 -16.87
CA ARG A 182 2.14 -4.63 -16.72
C ARG A 182 2.42 -5.07 -15.30
N TYR A 183 2.77 -4.13 -14.39
CA TYR A 183 3.08 -4.46 -13.01
C TYR A 183 1.84 -4.41 -12.14
N ILE A 184 1.69 -5.46 -11.34
CA ILE A 184 0.61 -5.63 -10.38
C ILE A 184 1.23 -5.99 -9.03
N TRP A 185 0.69 -5.45 -7.95
CA TRP A 185 0.95 -5.90 -6.59
C TRP A 185 -0.28 -6.61 -6.06
N ILE A 186 -0.10 -7.82 -5.56
CA ILE A 186 -1.05 -8.48 -4.68
C ILE A 186 -0.51 -8.26 -3.27
N HIS A 187 -1.22 -7.46 -2.49
CA HIS A 187 -0.78 -7.10 -1.15
C HIS A 187 -0.99 -8.26 -0.17
N THR A 188 -0.26 -8.20 0.93
CA THR A 188 -0.32 -9.15 2.05
C THR A 188 -1.75 -9.60 2.35
N SER A 189 -1.94 -10.89 2.54
CA SER A 189 -3.25 -11.47 2.91
C SER A 189 -3.76 -10.88 4.23
N SER A 190 -5.07 -10.68 4.35
CA SER A 190 -5.72 -10.24 5.59
C SER A 190 -5.45 -11.18 6.76
N LEU A 191 -5.26 -12.47 6.50
CA LEU A 191 -4.91 -13.49 7.50
C LEU A 191 -3.57 -13.21 8.20
N GLN A 192 -2.63 -12.56 7.50
CA GLN A 192 -1.32 -12.21 8.05
C GLN A 192 -1.34 -10.89 8.84
N LEU A 193 -2.38 -10.07 8.66
CA LEU A 193 -2.43 -8.73 9.27
C LEU A 193 -2.38 -8.78 10.79
N LEU A 194 -3.03 -9.74 11.45
CA LEU A 194 -3.00 -9.85 12.91
C LEU A 194 -1.58 -10.07 13.44
N THR A 195 -0.83 -10.98 12.81
CA THR A 195 0.58 -11.25 13.16
C THR A 195 1.45 -10.01 12.93
N ILE A 196 1.24 -9.32 11.80
CA ILE A 196 1.99 -8.09 11.49
C ILE A 196 1.60 -6.95 12.44
N PHE A 197 0.33 -6.80 12.81
CA PHE A 197 -0.08 -5.79 13.80
C PHE A 197 0.55 -5.99 15.16
N SER A 198 0.69 -7.23 15.62
CA SER A 198 1.41 -7.53 16.86
C SER A 198 2.88 -7.08 16.79
N ASN A 199 3.52 -7.24 15.62
CA ASN A 199 4.88 -6.75 15.40
C ASN A 199 4.93 -5.21 15.35
N LEU A 200 3.97 -4.57 14.69
CA LEU A 200 3.87 -3.10 14.63
C LEU A 200 3.64 -2.50 16.03
N GLU A 201 2.83 -3.14 16.86
CA GLU A 201 2.62 -2.73 18.24
C GLU A 201 3.91 -2.89 19.07
N LYS A 202 4.65 -3.97 18.87
CA LYS A 202 5.97 -4.15 19.50
C LYS A 202 6.93 -3.05 19.05
N LEU A 203 7.07 -2.82 17.76
CA LEU A 203 7.93 -1.75 17.23
C LEU A 203 7.51 -0.36 17.72
N PHE A 204 6.22 -0.10 17.86
CA PHE A 204 5.71 1.13 18.45
C PHE A 204 6.24 1.32 19.89
N ARG A 205 6.16 0.31 20.75
CA ARG A 205 6.71 0.37 22.12
C ARG A 205 8.23 0.56 22.11
N ASP A 206 8.92 -0.25 21.31
CA ASP A 206 10.38 -0.17 21.18
C ASP A 206 10.82 1.25 20.74
N ILE A 207 10.09 1.88 19.78
CA ILE A 207 10.33 3.27 19.37
C ILE A 207 10.13 4.22 20.54
N LEU A 208 9.07 4.09 21.32
CA LEU A 208 8.80 5.00 22.45
C LEU A 208 9.87 4.92 23.55
N GLU A 209 10.41 3.73 23.81
CA GLU A 209 11.40 3.46 24.86
C GLU A 209 12.84 3.77 24.41
N GLU A 210 13.15 3.73 23.10
CA GLU A 210 14.52 3.97 22.62
C GLU A 210 14.95 5.43 22.85
N HIS A 211 16.15 5.63 23.38
CA HIS A 211 16.74 6.95 23.65
C HIS A 211 17.85 7.34 22.69
N ASP A 212 18.43 6.38 21.99
CA ASP A 212 19.44 6.61 20.95
C ASP A 212 18.71 7.01 19.65
N GLU A 213 19.04 8.18 19.11
CA GLU A 213 18.38 8.74 17.93
C GLU A 213 18.59 7.86 16.68
N GLU A 214 19.79 7.30 16.51
CA GLU A 214 20.08 6.43 15.37
C GLU A 214 19.29 5.14 15.43
N LYS A 215 19.22 4.51 16.59
CA LYS A 215 18.41 3.30 16.79
C LYS A 215 16.91 3.59 16.69
N ALA A 216 16.45 4.72 17.23
CA ALA A 216 15.07 5.15 17.07
C ALA A 216 14.71 5.30 15.60
N LEU A 217 15.58 5.92 14.79
CA LEU A 217 15.37 6.06 13.36
C LEU A 217 15.33 4.71 12.65
N GLN A 218 16.20 3.76 13.02
CA GLN A 218 16.19 2.40 12.48
C GLN A 218 14.89 1.65 12.81
N LEU A 219 14.38 1.79 14.02
CA LEU A 219 13.10 1.22 14.45
C LEU A 219 11.92 1.85 13.68
N ILE A 220 11.93 3.17 13.47
CA ILE A 220 10.94 3.89 12.67
C ILE A 220 10.97 3.40 11.22
N ALA A 221 12.16 3.19 10.64
CA ALA A 221 12.30 2.64 9.31
C ALA A 221 11.70 1.23 9.19
N ARG A 222 11.99 0.35 10.15
CA ARG A 222 11.39 -1.00 10.23
C ARG A 222 9.88 -0.93 10.36
N PHE A 223 9.35 -0.07 11.25
CA PHE A 223 7.92 0.13 11.40
C PHE A 223 7.28 0.55 10.08
N HIS A 224 7.85 1.55 9.40
CA HIS A 224 7.33 2.07 8.13
C HIS A 224 7.32 0.99 7.03
N TRP A 225 8.40 0.20 6.94
CA TRP A 225 8.49 -0.91 6.00
C TRP A 225 7.41 -1.96 6.26
N TRP A 226 7.29 -2.47 7.48
CA TRP A 226 6.29 -3.46 7.86
C TRP A 226 4.87 -2.94 7.62
N PHE A 227 4.61 -1.67 7.94
CA PHE A 227 3.30 -1.06 7.76
C PHE A 227 2.91 -0.98 6.28
N CYS A 228 3.81 -0.54 5.41
CA CYS A 228 3.52 -0.43 3.97
C CYS A 228 3.43 -1.81 3.31
N GLN A 229 4.26 -2.77 3.68
CA GLN A 229 4.16 -4.15 3.21
C GLN A 229 2.82 -4.79 3.63
N ALA A 230 2.37 -4.54 4.85
CA ALA A 230 1.06 -5.00 5.31
C ALA A 230 -0.10 -4.41 4.50
N THR A 231 0.02 -3.17 4.07
CA THR A 231 -1.06 -2.42 3.40
C THR A 231 -2.40 -2.60 4.13
N PRO A 232 -2.52 -2.20 5.41
CA PRO A 232 -3.61 -2.63 6.28
C PRO A 232 -4.97 -2.01 5.96
N CYS A 233 -5.01 -1.02 5.09
CA CYS A 233 -6.24 -0.37 4.64
C CYS A 233 -6.50 -0.63 3.17
N SER A 234 -7.77 -0.72 2.80
CA SER A 234 -8.20 -0.85 1.41
C SER A 234 -7.68 0.28 0.52
N ARG A 235 -7.53 1.49 1.08
CA ARG A 235 -6.87 2.66 0.47
C ARG A 235 -6.21 3.54 1.52
N GLY A 236 -5.12 4.20 1.13
CA GLY A 236 -4.44 5.21 1.94
C GLY A 236 -3.40 4.68 2.91
N SER A 237 -3.06 3.39 2.87
CA SER A 237 -2.05 2.81 3.76
C SER A 237 -0.71 3.54 3.67
N ALA A 238 -0.22 3.87 2.47
CA ALA A 238 1.03 4.61 2.29
C ALA A 238 1.03 5.95 3.06
N SER A 239 0.00 6.77 2.89
CA SER A 239 -0.09 8.06 3.59
C SER A 239 -0.29 7.93 5.10
N ILE A 240 -0.95 6.86 5.56
CA ILE A 240 -1.09 6.55 6.99
C ILE A 240 0.27 6.13 7.57
N GLY A 241 0.98 5.23 6.89
CA GLY A 241 2.31 4.79 7.30
C GLY A 241 3.30 5.95 7.40
N GLU A 242 3.26 6.85 6.42
CA GLU A 242 4.11 8.03 6.39
C GLU A 242 3.80 9.00 7.55
N VAL A 243 2.53 9.26 7.83
CA VAL A 243 2.11 10.11 8.97
C VAL A 243 2.55 9.51 10.29
N LEU A 244 2.40 8.20 10.48
CA LEU A 244 2.86 7.52 11.68
C LEU A 244 4.39 7.64 11.83
N ALA A 245 5.15 7.35 10.78
CA ALA A 245 6.60 7.46 10.79
C ALA A 245 7.07 8.89 11.11
N GLN A 246 6.48 9.91 10.48
CA GLN A 246 6.79 11.31 10.77
C GLN A 246 6.42 11.69 12.21
N SER A 247 5.30 11.18 12.73
CA SER A 247 4.90 11.43 14.12
C SER A 247 5.92 10.86 15.13
N PHE A 248 6.46 9.69 14.85
CA PHE A 248 7.52 9.11 15.68
C PHE A 248 8.82 9.91 15.59
N MET A 249 9.21 10.39 14.40
CA MET A 249 10.38 11.27 14.25
C MET A 249 10.22 12.55 15.07
N VAL A 250 9.04 13.21 14.97
CA VAL A 250 8.75 14.42 15.76
C VAL A 250 8.72 14.12 17.26
N PHE A 251 8.13 13.00 17.67
CA PHE A 251 8.10 12.58 19.08
C PHE A 251 9.51 12.37 19.65
N LYS A 252 10.42 11.82 18.83
CA LYS A 252 11.83 11.60 19.18
C LYS A 252 12.71 12.85 19.00
N ASN A 253 12.12 13.99 18.65
CA ASN A 253 12.83 15.25 18.36
C ASN A 253 13.90 15.10 17.25
N LEU A 254 13.74 14.16 16.34
CA LEU A 254 14.63 14.02 15.20
C LEU A 254 14.41 15.22 14.26
N ASN A 255 15.49 15.91 13.91
CA ASN A 255 15.43 17.01 12.97
C ASN A 255 15.49 16.47 11.54
N PHE A 256 14.40 16.54 10.81
CA PHE A 256 14.29 16.01 9.46
C PHE A 256 13.47 16.91 8.54
N SER A 257 13.79 16.90 7.26
CA SER A 257 12.95 17.41 6.19
C SER A 257 12.64 16.31 5.19
N ARG A 258 11.38 16.18 4.75
CA ARG A 258 11.06 15.21 3.70
C ARG A 258 11.59 15.70 2.37
N LYS A 259 12.30 14.85 1.64
CA LYS A 259 12.71 15.15 0.26
C LYS A 259 11.46 15.13 -0.64
N GLU A 260 11.29 16.17 -1.44
CA GLU A 260 10.22 16.22 -2.43
C GLU A 260 10.35 15.09 -3.45
N ASN A 261 9.20 14.56 -3.88
CA ASN A 261 9.11 13.47 -4.85
C ASN A 261 9.74 12.13 -4.40
N SER A 262 10.06 11.95 -3.12
CA SER A 262 10.41 10.63 -2.61
C SER A 262 9.16 9.76 -2.52
N HIS A 263 9.00 8.83 -3.44
CA HIS A 263 7.91 7.82 -3.41
C HIS A 263 8.32 6.68 -2.48
N ILE A 264 8.47 6.98 -1.19
CA ILE A 264 8.99 6.04 -0.18
C ILE A 264 8.18 4.75 -0.10
N ASP A 265 6.86 4.84 -0.27
CA ASP A 265 5.96 3.69 -0.30
C ASP A 265 6.26 2.74 -1.47
N LEU A 266 6.59 3.28 -2.65
CA LEU A 266 7.00 2.46 -3.79
C LEU A 266 8.36 1.80 -3.54
N HIS A 267 9.31 2.52 -2.94
CA HIS A 267 10.58 1.94 -2.53
C HIS A 267 10.40 0.81 -1.53
N ILE A 268 9.50 0.96 -0.56
CA ILE A 268 9.16 -0.09 0.39
C ILE A 268 8.57 -1.31 -0.32
N LEU A 269 7.58 -1.11 -1.19
CA LEU A 269 6.90 -2.19 -1.91
C LEU A 269 7.81 -2.90 -2.95
N SER A 270 8.98 -2.36 -3.24
CA SER A 270 10.00 -2.95 -4.11
C SER A 270 11.28 -3.34 -3.38
N GLU A 271 11.27 -3.38 -2.05
CA GLU A 271 12.42 -3.80 -1.26
C GLU A 271 12.08 -5.06 -0.47
N ASP A 272 12.74 -6.16 -0.81
CA ASP A 272 12.52 -7.47 -0.22
C ASP A 272 13.26 -7.71 1.10
N ASN A 273 14.14 -6.77 1.47
CA ASN A 273 14.96 -6.87 2.68
C ASN A 273 14.81 -5.61 3.55
N VAL A 274 14.17 -5.75 4.69
CA VAL A 274 13.97 -4.66 5.65
C VAL A 274 15.27 -4.02 6.11
N GLU A 275 16.36 -4.79 6.26
CA GLU A 275 17.65 -4.26 6.71
C GLU A 275 18.34 -3.40 5.62
N VAL A 276 18.12 -3.73 4.36
CA VAL A 276 18.56 -2.88 3.24
C VAL A 276 17.76 -1.57 3.25
N PHE A 277 16.44 -1.65 3.43
CA PHE A 277 15.60 -0.45 3.53
C PHE A 277 15.99 0.45 4.70
N VAL A 278 16.28 -0.11 5.87
CA VAL A 278 16.73 0.64 7.04
C VAL A 278 18.00 1.46 6.74
N LYS A 279 18.94 0.88 6.02
CA LYS A 279 20.21 1.57 5.67
C LYS A 279 20.00 2.78 4.78
N ILE A 280 19.06 2.70 3.82
CA ILE A 280 18.77 3.78 2.87
C ILE A 280 17.68 4.75 3.35
N TYR A 281 17.07 4.47 4.50
CA TYR A 281 15.92 5.25 4.99
C TYR A 281 16.22 6.75 5.13
N LYS A 282 17.44 7.09 5.56
CA LYS A 282 17.90 8.48 5.65
C LYS A 282 17.90 9.21 4.31
N GLU A 283 17.97 8.49 3.20
CA GLU A 283 18.00 9.10 1.87
C GLU A 283 16.66 9.72 1.46
N PHE A 284 15.55 9.26 2.07
CA PHE A 284 14.20 9.80 1.83
C PHE A 284 13.90 11.05 2.64
N TYR A 285 14.70 11.30 3.67
CA TYR A 285 14.59 12.46 4.54
C TYR A 285 15.93 13.19 4.59
N GLY A 286 15.89 14.52 4.55
CA GLY A 286 17.06 15.33 4.90
C GLY A 286 17.14 15.39 6.43
N PHE A 287 18.20 14.88 7.01
CA PHE A 287 18.52 15.11 8.43
C PHE A 287 19.50 16.25 8.51
N GLU A 288 19.16 17.29 9.27
CA GLU A 288 20.07 18.37 9.57
C GLU A 288 21.02 17.90 10.69
N ALA A 289 22.33 18.11 10.48
CA ALA A 289 23.37 17.75 11.43
C ALA A 289 23.34 18.65 12.66
#